data_abb4e172fd2f925acc05aea6eb1c3c63
#
_entry.id   abb4e172fd2f925acc05aea6eb1c3c63
#
_cell.length_a   1.000
_cell.length_b   1.000
_cell.length_c   1.000
_cell.angle_alpha   90.00
_cell.angle_beta   90.00
_cell.angle_gamma   90.00
#
_symmetry.space_group_name_H-M   'P 1'
#
loop_
_entity.id
_entity.type
_entity.pdbx_description
1 polymer ?
#
loop_
_entity_poly.entity_id
_entity_poly.type
_entity_poly.pdbx_seq_one_letter_code
_entity_poly.pdbx_strand_id
1 'polypeptide(L)' 'MKTQYKMGRGLPRGEKVVVKVGSRQADVILDTDKMNWRVKLDTPDLPELEYPTLENAVMSAETILKEDRN' A
#
# COMPACT_ATOMS: atom_id res chain seq x y z
N MET A 1 13.63 -8.64 5.49
CA MET A 1 13.24 -8.02 4.38
C MET A 1 12.77 -6.65 4.55
N LYS A 2 12.96 -5.82 3.64
CA LYS A 2 12.67 -4.49 3.76
C LYS A 2 11.73 -4.02 2.74
N THR A 3 10.79 -3.23 3.11
CA THR A 3 9.86 -2.62 2.19
C THR A 3 10.49 -1.43 1.56
N GLN A 4 10.40 -1.34 0.25
CA GLN A 4 10.95 -0.21 -0.43
C GLN A 4 9.87 0.75 -0.77
N TYR A 5 9.90 1.94 -0.25
CA TYR A 5 8.98 2.98 -0.63
C TYR A 5 9.65 4.31 -0.39
N LYS A 6 9.21 5.31 -1.15
CA LYS A 6 9.79 6.58 -1.05
C LYS A 6 8.97 7.46 -0.25
N MET A 7 9.47 8.04 0.76
CA MET A 7 8.73 8.91 1.54
C MET A 7 9.33 10.22 1.65
N GLY A 8 10.33 10.42 1.48
CA GLY A 8 11.06 11.53 1.63
C GLY A 8 10.45 12.81 1.71
N ARG A 9 10.13 13.46 0.74
CA ARG A 9 9.66 14.72 0.81
C ARG A 9 8.25 14.84 0.67
N GLY A 10 7.50 14.07 1.21
CA GLY A 10 6.09 14.14 1.09
C GLY A 10 5.67 13.68 -0.26
N LEU A 11 4.48 13.20 -0.40
CA LEU A 11 4.02 12.71 -1.66
C LEU A 11 3.05 13.69 -2.28
N PRO A 12 3.24 14.05 -3.52
CA PRO A 12 2.29 14.91 -4.19
C PRO A 12 1.01 14.18 -4.41
N ARG A 13 -0.02 14.91 -4.78
CA ARG A 13 -1.28 14.31 -5.04
C ARG A 13 -1.18 13.26 -6.09
N GLY A 14 -1.90 12.19 -5.95
CA GLY A 14 -1.90 11.12 -6.92
C GLY A 14 -0.68 10.25 -6.89
N GLU A 15 0.17 10.45 -5.92
CA GLU A 15 1.36 9.65 -5.84
C GLU A 15 1.03 8.25 -5.37
N LYS A 16 1.82 7.29 -5.79
CA LYS A 16 1.59 5.91 -5.46
C LYS A 16 2.85 5.30 -4.91
N VAL A 17 2.70 4.49 -3.88
CA VAL A 17 3.82 3.77 -3.28
C VAL A 17 3.58 2.29 -3.52
N VAL A 18 4.60 1.59 -3.98
CA VAL A 18 4.48 0.16 -4.25
C VAL A 18 5.15 -0.60 -3.13
N VAL A 19 4.40 -1.51 -2.51
CA VAL A 19 4.91 -2.34 -1.44
C VAL A 19 5.14 -3.73 -2.00
N LYS A 20 6.34 -4.25 -1.85
CA LYS A 20 6.68 -5.55 -2.38
C LYS A 20 7.09 -6.50 -1.28
N VAL A 21 6.54 -7.70 -1.33
CA VAL A 21 6.92 -8.76 -0.40
C VAL A 21 7.12 -10.01 -1.24
N GLY A 22 8.35 -10.45 -1.38
CA GLY A 22 8.65 -11.58 -2.23
C GLY A 22 8.28 -11.25 -3.67
N SER A 23 7.45 -12.07 -4.27
CA SER A 23 7.00 -11.83 -5.63
C SER A 23 5.64 -11.13 -5.66
N ARG A 24 5.10 -10.76 -4.52
CA ARG A 24 3.80 -10.11 -4.45
C ARG A 24 3.98 -8.61 -4.31
N GLN A 25 2.98 -7.87 -4.68
CA GLN A 25 3.05 -6.43 -4.50
C GLN A 25 1.67 -5.82 -4.34
N ALA A 26 1.63 -4.66 -3.75
CA ALA A 26 0.41 -3.92 -3.56
C ALA A 26 0.70 -2.45 -3.85
N ASP A 27 -0.31 -1.74 -4.30
CA ASP A 27 -0.19 -0.32 -4.55
C ASP A 27 -0.86 0.43 -3.41
N VAL A 28 -0.20 1.42 -2.88
CA VAL A 28 -0.75 2.27 -1.85
C VAL A 28 -0.89 3.66 -2.45
N ILE A 29 -2.12 4.11 -2.59
CA ILE A 29 -2.42 5.34 -3.31
C ILE A 29 -3.06 6.36 -2.38
N LEU A 30 -2.61 7.57 -2.46
CA LEU A 30 -3.18 8.63 -1.64
C LEU A 30 -4.49 9.10 -2.24
N ASP A 31 -5.54 9.04 -1.45
CA ASP A 31 -6.84 9.53 -1.86
C ASP A 31 -6.98 10.93 -1.28
N THR A 32 -6.79 11.93 -2.09
CA THR A 32 -6.81 13.30 -1.61
C THR A 32 -8.21 13.78 -1.25
N ASP A 33 -9.23 13.15 -1.81
CA ASP A 33 -10.59 13.56 -1.48
C ASP A 33 -10.96 13.17 -0.07
N LYS A 34 -10.54 11.99 0.34
CA LYS A 34 -10.86 11.50 1.66
C LYS A 34 -9.71 11.62 2.63
N MET A 35 -8.59 12.06 2.15
CA MET A 35 -7.39 12.23 2.96
C MET A 35 -7.01 10.93 3.64
N ASN A 36 -7.07 9.84 2.90
CA ASN A 36 -6.62 8.56 3.44
C ASN A 36 -5.84 7.82 2.37
N TRP A 37 -5.36 6.64 2.71
CA TRP A 37 -4.53 5.85 1.80
C TRP A 37 -5.26 4.58 1.44
N ARG A 38 -5.30 4.27 0.17
CA ARG A 38 -5.96 3.08 -0.31
C ARG A 38 -4.94 2.05 -0.69
N VAL A 39 -5.19 0.83 -0.30
CA VAL A 39 -4.31 -0.28 -0.62
C VAL A 39 -4.99 -1.16 -1.65
N LYS A 40 -4.36 -1.29 -2.80
CA LYS A 40 -4.90 -2.12 -3.86
C LYS A 40 -3.95 -3.29 -4.04
N LEU A 41 -4.43 -4.48 -3.73
CA LEU A 41 -3.58 -5.66 -3.79
C LEU A 41 -3.46 -6.17 -5.21
N ASP A 42 -2.48 -7.02 -5.43
CA ASP A 42 -2.26 -7.55 -6.76
C ASP A 42 -3.30 -8.60 -7.16
N THR A 43 -4.18 -8.94 -6.25
CA THR A 43 -5.24 -9.89 -6.54
C THR A 43 -6.52 -9.11 -6.82
N PRO A 44 -7.04 -9.15 -8.01
CA PRO A 44 -8.20 -8.32 -8.36
C PRO A 44 -9.47 -8.68 -7.62
N ASP A 45 -9.53 -9.86 -7.04
CA ASP A 45 -10.71 -10.27 -6.32
C ASP A 45 -10.85 -9.61 -4.98
N LEU A 46 -9.81 -9.03 -4.45
CA LEU A 46 -9.85 -8.46 -3.13
C LEU A 46 -10.26 -7.00 -3.20
N PRO A 47 -11.07 -6.55 -2.23
CA PRO A 47 -11.47 -5.15 -2.24
C PRO A 47 -10.31 -4.26 -1.84
N GLU A 48 -10.41 -3.00 -2.20
CA GLU A 48 -9.43 -2.02 -1.77
C GLU A 48 -9.67 -1.68 -0.33
N LEU A 49 -8.60 -1.50 0.41
CA LEU A 49 -8.68 -1.17 1.81
C LEU A 49 -8.25 0.27 2.00
N GLU A 50 -8.73 0.90 3.07
CA GLU A 50 -8.41 2.29 3.34
C GLU A 50 -7.83 2.44 4.73
N TYR A 51 -6.84 3.28 4.84
CA TYR A 51 -6.17 3.52 6.11
C TYR A 51 -5.89 5.00 6.28
N PRO A 52 -5.88 5.49 7.51
CA PRO A 52 -5.71 6.92 7.74
C PRO A 52 -4.29 7.42 7.50
N THR A 53 -3.29 6.56 7.56
CA THR A 53 -1.93 7.01 7.40
C THR A 53 -1.18 6.09 6.44
N LEU A 54 -0.14 6.61 5.85
CA LEU A 54 0.69 5.83 4.96
C LEU A 54 1.33 4.67 5.69
N GLU A 55 1.78 4.92 6.90
CA GLU A 55 2.43 3.89 7.68
C GLU A 55 1.51 2.71 7.91
N ASN A 56 0.28 2.98 8.31
CA ASN A 56 -0.68 1.92 8.52
C ASN A 56 -0.98 1.17 7.23
N ALA A 57 -1.09 1.88 6.13
CA ALA A 57 -1.37 1.26 4.85
C ALA A 57 -0.24 0.34 4.44
N VAL A 58 0.99 0.79 4.59
CA VAL A 58 2.14 -0.02 4.20
C VAL A 58 2.26 -1.26 5.09
N MET A 59 2.08 -1.09 6.38
CA MET A 59 2.17 -2.22 7.28
C MET A 59 1.10 -3.25 7.02
N SER A 60 -0.11 -2.80 6.76
CA SER A 60 -1.18 -3.72 6.45
C SER A 60 -0.95 -4.43 5.14
N ALA A 61 -0.47 -3.71 4.15
CA ALA A 61 -0.17 -4.33 2.87
C ALA A 61 0.89 -5.42 3.03
N GLU A 62 1.93 -5.13 3.79
CA GLU A 62 2.96 -6.12 4.03
C GLU A 62 2.41 -7.35 4.70
N THR A 63 1.59 -7.15 5.71
CA THR A 63 1.04 -8.26 6.45
C THR A 63 0.16 -9.13 5.56
N ILE A 64 -0.68 -8.51 4.78
CA ILE A 64 -1.56 -9.25 3.90
C ILE A 64 -0.76 -10.03 2.86
N LEU A 65 0.24 -9.39 2.28
CA LEU A 65 1.02 -10.07 1.26
C LEU A 65 1.81 -11.23 1.83
N LYS A 66 2.24 -11.11 3.07
CA LYS A 66 2.94 -12.20 3.70
C LYS A 66 2.02 -13.35 4.02
N GLU A 67 0.85 -13.06 4.50
CA GLU A 67 -0.07 -14.09 4.91
C GLU A 67 -0.75 -14.77 3.74
N ASP A 68 -0.95 -14.04 2.68
CA ASP A 68 -1.64 -14.58 1.54
C ASP A 68 -0.66 -15.09 0.53
N ARG A 69 0.29 -15.91 0.91
CA ARG A 69 1.21 -16.36 -0.01
C ARG A 69 0.87 -17.75 -0.34
N ASN A 70 0.45 -18.36 -0.47
CA ASN A 70 0.22 -19.61 -0.92
C ASN A 70 0.34 -19.80 -2.30
#